data_6fcb6d54f2a21c98d47e769873e13b3b
#
_entry.id   6fcb6d54f2a21c98d47e769873e13b3b
#
_cell.length_a   1.000
_cell.length_b   1.000
_cell.length_c   1.000
_cell.angle_alpha   90.00
_cell.angle_beta   90.00
_cell.angle_gamma   90.00
#
_symmetry.space_group_name_H-M   'P 1'
#
loop_
_entity.id
_entity.type
_entity.pdbx_description
1 polymer ?
#
loop_
_entity_poly.entity_id
_entity_poly.type
_entity_poly.pdbx_seq_one_letter_code
_entity_poly.pdbx_strand_id
1 'polypeptide(L)'
;MKNEINTTAMKNDHGSTPRFSQRQLLSLCSDIDSQPLWRDAANKACAYYDGDQLAPEVIQVLKDRGQPMTIHNLIAPTVDGVLGMEAKTRTDLIVMSDDPNDETEKLAEAINAEFADACRLGNMNKARSDAYAEQIKAGLSWVEVRRNSDPFGPEFKVSTVSRNEVFWDWLSREADLSDCR
;
A
#
# COMPACT_ATOMS: atom_id res chain seq x y z
N MET A 1 33.68 -0.05 19.30
CA MET A 1 32.81 -0.69 20.30
C MET A 1 31.58 -1.12 19.57
N LYS A 2 31.40 -2.42 19.30
CA LYS A 2 30.24 -2.97 18.61
C LYS A 2 29.12 -3.05 19.63
N ASN A 3 28.02 -2.29 19.41
CA ASN A 3 26.78 -2.48 20.16
C ASN A 3 26.10 -3.74 19.61
N GLU A 4 26.24 -4.82 20.33
CA GLU A 4 25.40 -6.01 20.14
C GLU A 4 23.97 -5.67 20.55
N ILE A 5 23.10 -5.46 19.57
CA ILE A 5 21.66 -5.37 19.79
C ILE A 5 21.17 -6.80 19.98
N ASN A 6 20.84 -7.11 21.21
CA ASN A 6 20.34 -8.39 21.65
C ASN A 6 18.96 -8.65 20.98
N THR A 7 18.99 -9.41 19.89
CA THR A 7 17.79 -9.87 19.18
C THR A 7 17.17 -10.99 19.99
N THR A 8 16.49 -10.65 21.08
CA THR A 8 15.66 -11.61 21.81
C THR A 8 14.42 -11.87 20.98
N ALA A 9 14.36 -13.04 20.37
CA ALA A 9 13.26 -13.53 19.59
C ALA A 9 11.91 -13.25 20.30
N MET A 10 11.02 -12.54 19.61
CA MET A 10 9.63 -12.37 20.02
C MET A 10 8.96 -13.76 20.08
N LYS A 11 8.79 -14.30 21.26
CA LYS A 11 7.84 -15.38 21.49
C LYS A 11 6.45 -14.75 21.44
N ASN A 12 5.68 -15.11 20.41
CA ASN A 12 4.27 -14.78 20.30
C ASN A 12 3.51 -15.46 21.44
N ASP A 13 3.26 -14.72 22.51
CA ASP A 13 2.33 -15.09 23.55
C ASP A 13 0.97 -14.48 23.17
N HIS A 14 -0.02 -15.33 22.93
CA HIS A 14 -1.35 -14.91 22.52
C HIS A 14 -1.99 -14.09 23.64
N GLY A 15 -2.04 -12.77 23.49
CA GLY A 15 -2.87 -11.91 24.32
C GLY A 15 -2.29 -10.60 24.87
N SER A 16 -1.00 -10.32 24.72
CA SER A 16 -0.47 -9.01 25.14
C SER A 16 0.03 -8.21 23.95
N THR A 17 -0.57 -7.06 23.71
CA THR A 17 -0.02 -6.02 22.84
C THR A 17 1.45 -5.79 23.23
N PRO A 18 2.41 -5.83 22.30
CA PRO A 18 3.81 -5.59 22.63
C PRO A 18 3.94 -4.20 23.23
N ARG A 19 4.32 -4.13 24.51
CA ARG A 19 4.57 -2.87 25.18
C ARG A 19 5.98 -2.41 24.83
N PHE A 20 6.08 -1.44 23.94
CA PHE A 20 7.34 -0.77 23.67
C PHE A 20 7.80 -0.02 24.95
N SER A 21 9.06 -0.14 25.29
CA SER A 21 9.66 0.71 26.31
C SER A 21 9.71 2.16 25.81
N GLN A 22 9.74 3.13 26.72
CA GLN A 22 9.84 4.55 26.36
C GLN A 22 11.06 4.83 25.45
N ARG A 23 12.18 4.15 25.68
CA ARG A 23 13.38 4.29 24.86
C ARG A 23 13.17 3.79 23.43
N GLN A 24 12.46 2.67 23.26
CA GLN A 24 12.11 2.14 21.93
C GLN A 24 11.16 3.07 21.19
N LEU A 25 10.17 3.64 21.88
CA LEU A 25 9.26 4.64 21.29
C LEU A 25 10.02 5.89 20.85
N LEU A 26 10.93 6.42 21.65
CA LEU A 26 11.73 7.59 21.29
C LEU A 26 12.67 7.30 20.11
N SER A 27 13.27 6.11 20.05
CA SER A 27 14.07 5.68 18.90
C SER A 27 13.23 5.60 17.64
N LEU A 28 12.04 5.00 17.72
CA LEU A 28 11.10 4.90 16.60
C LEU A 28 10.66 6.29 16.09
N CYS A 29 10.33 7.21 16.99
CA CYS A 29 9.99 8.58 16.61
C CYS A 29 11.17 9.27 15.90
N SER A 30 12.38 9.11 16.40
CA SER A 30 13.59 9.66 15.76
C SER A 30 13.83 9.08 14.37
N ASP A 31 13.59 7.78 14.19
CA ASP A 31 13.73 7.11 12.90
C ASP A 31 12.66 7.59 11.90
N ILE A 32 11.43 7.82 12.38
CA ILE A 32 10.35 8.40 11.58
C ILE A 32 10.70 9.83 11.15
N ASP A 33 11.18 10.65 12.06
CA ASP A 33 11.55 12.05 11.78
C ASP A 33 12.74 12.16 10.81
N SER A 34 13.62 11.14 10.79
CA SER A 34 14.78 11.08 9.91
C SER A 34 14.48 10.53 8.50
N GLN A 35 13.24 10.14 8.23
CA GLN A 35 12.86 9.62 6.92
C GLN A 35 13.05 10.66 5.79
N PRO A 36 13.43 10.21 4.58
CA PRO A 36 13.56 11.12 3.44
C PRO A 36 12.24 11.83 3.08
N LEU A 37 12.36 12.99 2.45
CA LEU A 37 11.22 13.83 2.04
C LEU A 37 10.33 13.22 0.93
N TRP A 38 10.44 11.90 0.67
CA TRP A 38 9.63 11.24 -0.35
C TRP A 38 8.13 11.32 -0.03
N ARG A 39 7.74 11.33 1.26
CA ARG A 39 6.33 11.48 1.67
C ARG A 39 5.77 12.83 1.23
N ASP A 40 6.55 13.89 1.39
CA ASP A 40 6.16 15.24 0.97
C ASP A 40 6.04 15.31 -0.56
N ALA A 41 6.99 14.68 -1.27
CA ALA A 41 6.94 14.58 -2.73
C ALA A 41 5.70 13.80 -3.20
N ALA A 42 5.38 12.67 -2.56
CA ALA A 42 4.19 11.87 -2.85
C ALA A 42 2.89 12.64 -2.55
N ASN A 43 2.83 13.34 -1.43
CA ASN A 43 1.68 14.17 -1.08
C ASN A 43 1.48 15.30 -2.08
N LYS A 44 2.59 15.95 -2.50
CA LYS A 44 2.56 16.99 -3.54
C LYS A 44 2.09 16.44 -4.89
N ALA A 45 2.53 15.23 -5.27
CA ALA A 45 2.08 14.59 -6.51
C ALA A 45 0.58 14.29 -6.49
N CYS A 46 0.05 13.80 -5.36
CA CYS A 46 -1.38 13.60 -5.17
C CYS A 46 -2.16 14.94 -5.22
N ALA A 47 -1.67 15.98 -4.54
CA ALA A 47 -2.28 17.30 -4.58
C ALA A 47 -2.34 17.86 -6.03
N TYR A 48 -1.30 17.64 -6.81
CA TYR A 48 -1.29 18.02 -8.23
C TYR A 48 -2.32 17.25 -9.07
N TYR A 49 -2.51 15.96 -8.77
CA TYR A 49 -3.58 15.18 -9.39
C TYR A 49 -4.97 15.75 -9.04
N ASP A 50 -5.18 16.12 -7.78
CA ASP A 50 -6.43 16.70 -7.28
C ASP A 50 -6.66 18.15 -7.76
N GLY A 51 -5.69 18.76 -8.46
CA GLY A 51 -5.77 20.11 -9.01
C GLY A 51 -5.20 21.20 -8.10
N ASP A 52 -4.64 20.85 -6.95
CA ASP A 52 -3.93 21.79 -6.08
C ASP A 52 -2.47 21.97 -6.56
N GLN A 53 -2.33 22.78 -7.63
CA GLN A 53 -1.07 22.97 -8.35
C GLN A 53 -0.43 24.32 -8.07
N LEU A 54 -1.13 25.23 -7.37
CA LEU A 54 -0.65 26.57 -7.09
C LEU A 54 -0.04 26.64 -5.68
N ALA A 55 1.17 27.17 -5.59
CA ALA A 55 1.76 27.46 -4.29
C ALA A 55 0.95 28.54 -3.54
N PRO A 56 0.86 28.49 -2.20
CA PRO A 56 0.09 29.45 -1.40
C PRO A 56 0.47 30.92 -1.68
N GLU A 57 1.76 31.17 -1.92
CA GLU A 57 2.28 32.51 -2.24
C GLU A 57 1.72 33.03 -3.58
N VAL A 58 1.63 32.15 -4.58
CA VAL A 58 1.07 32.49 -5.90
C VAL A 58 -0.42 32.76 -5.78
N ILE A 59 -1.15 31.95 -5.00
CA ILE A 59 -2.57 32.15 -4.71
C ILE A 59 -2.78 33.53 -4.09
N GLN A 60 -1.96 33.92 -3.12
CA GLN A 60 -2.08 35.22 -2.47
C GLN A 60 -1.83 36.38 -3.45
N VAL A 61 -0.79 36.28 -4.27
CA VAL A 61 -0.48 37.31 -5.30
C VAL A 61 -1.63 37.44 -6.31
N LEU A 62 -2.21 36.33 -6.75
CA LEU A 62 -3.35 36.37 -7.68
C LEU A 62 -4.59 37.02 -7.05
N LYS A 63 -4.86 36.71 -5.77
CA LYS A 63 -5.96 37.34 -5.00
C LYS A 63 -5.75 38.86 -4.87
N ASP A 64 -4.54 39.30 -4.50
CA ASP A 64 -4.21 40.70 -4.33
C ASP A 64 -4.33 41.51 -5.64
N ARG A 65 -4.10 40.83 -6.77
CA ARG A 65 -4.24 41.41 -8.11
C ARG A 65 -5.65 41.30 -8.69
N GLY A 66 -6.59 40.62 -7.99
CA GLY A 66 -7.93 40.37 -8.51
C GLY A 66 -7.96 39.46 -9.74
N GLN A 67 -6.92 38.65 -9.93
CA GLN A 67 -6.81 37.73 -11.07
C GLN A 67 -7.49 36.36 -10.75
N PRO A 68 -8.15 35.74 -11.76
CA PRO A 68 -8.78 34.43 -11.55
C PRO A 68 -7.70 33.35 -11.36
N MET A 69 -7.98 32.43 -10.43
CA MET A 69 -7.16 31.24 -10.22
C MET A 69 -7.68 30.13 -11.14
N THR A 70 -7.16 30.06 -12.36
CA THR A 70 -7.54 29.04 -13.32
C THR A 70 -6.43 27.99 -13.44
N ILE A 71 -6.77 26.73 -13.17
CA ILE A 71 -5.84 25.59 -13.30
C ILE A 71 -6.36 24.69 -14.42
N HIS A 72 -5.52 24.46 -15.42
CA HIS A 72 -5.75 23.44 -16.45
C HIS A 72 -5.08 22.12 -16.01
N ASN A 73 -5.83 21.30 -15.27
CA ASN A 73 -5.30 20.04 -14.79
C ASN A 73 -5.27 19.00 -15.92
N LEU A 74 -4.09 18.80 -16.53
CA LEU A 74 -3.85 17.74 -17.52
C LEU A 74 -3.37 16.42 -16.90
N ILE A 75 -3.00 16.44 -15.61
CA ILE A 75 -2.47 15.28 -14.89
C ILE A 75 -3.60 14.27 -14.64
N ALA A 76 -4.73 14.74 -14.12
CA ALA A 76 -5.85 13.87 -13.76
C ALA A 76 -6.33 13.02 -14.94
N PRO A 77 -6.70 13.57 -16.12
CA PRO A 77 -7.17 12.75 -17.24
C PRO A 77 -6.10 11.80 -17.78
N THR A 78 -4.81 12.16 -17.69
CA THR A 78 -3.71 11.27 -18.10
C THR A 78 -3.59 10.08 -17.16
N VAL A 79 -3.61 10.33 -15.86
CA VAL A 79 -3.58 9.27 -14.82
C VAL A 79 -4.83 8.40 -14.92
N ASP A 80 -6.02 8.98 -15.05
CA ASP A 80 -7.28 8.24 -15.19
C ASP A 80 -7.29 7.35 -16.43
N GLY A 81 -6.65 7.78 -17.53
CA GLY A 81 -6.44 6.96 -18.71
C GLY A 81 -5.60 5.71 -18.42
N VAL A 82 -4.51 5.86 -17.65
CA VAL A 82 -3.66 4.72 -17.22
C VAL A 82 -4.43 3.78 -16.29
N LEU A 83 -5.17 4.33 -15.33
CA LEU A 83 -5.99 3.53 -14.40
C LEU A 83 -7.10 2.75 -15.15
N GLY A 84 -7.70 3.38 -16.17
CA GLY A 84 -8.69 2.71 -17.01
C GLY A 84 -8.10 1.55 -17.83
N MET A 85 -6.83 1.62 -18.20
CA MET A 85 -6.13 0.51 -18.88
C MET A 85 -5.89 -0.67 -17.93
N GLU A 86 -5.53 -0.44 -16.67
CA GLU A 86 -5.36 -1.51 -15.68
C GLU A 86 -6.62 -2.38 -15.57
N ALA A 87 -7.77 -1.76 -15.46
CA ALA A 87 -9.05 -2.46 -15.33
C ALA A 87 -9.36 -3.38 -16.55
N LYS A 88 -8.85 -3.04 -17.75
CA LYS A 88 -9.03 -3.83 -18.95
C LYS A 88 -8.01 -4.96 -19.13
N THR A 89 -6.81 -4.78 -18.60
CA THR A 89 -5.68 -5.72 -18.79
C THR A 89 -5.46 -6.63 -17.58
N ARG A 90 -6.41 -6.64 -16.65
CA ARG A 90 -6.34 -7.46 -15.46
C ARG A 90 -6.26 -8.94 -15.79
N THR A 91 -5.25 -9.61 -15.24
CA THR A 91 -5.06 -11.05 -15.39
C THR A 91 -5.48 -11.78 -14.13
N ASP A 92 -6.11 -12.93 -14.30
CA ASP A 92 -6.44 -13.82 -13.19
C ASP A 92 -5.29 -14.79 -12.94
N LEU A 93 -5.10 -15.17 -11.67
CA LEU A 93 -4.15 -16.21 -11.27
C LEU A 93 -4.85 -17.57 -11.39
N ILE A 94 -4.17 -18.52 -12.02
CA ILE A 94 -4.67 -19.88 -12.21
C ILE A 94 -3.63 -20.85 -11.64
N VAL A 95 -4.09 -21.78 -10.81
CA VAL A 95 -3.30 -22.88 -10.32
C VAL A 95 -3.35 -24.01 -11.34
N MET A 96 -2.18 -24.50 -11.74
CA MET A 96 -2.02 -25.62 -12.67
C MET A 96 -1.23 -26.73 -11.98
N SER A 97 -1.49 -27.97 -12.35
CA SER A 97 -0.72 -29.10 -11.88
C SER A 97 0.52 -29.32 -12.75
N ASP A 98 1.66 -29.62 -12.12
CA ASP A 98 2.91 -29.97 -12.84
C ASP A 98 2.86 -31.38 -13.43
N ASP A 99 2.06 -32.28 -12.85
CA ASP A 99 1.85 -33.66 -13.33
C ASP A 99 0.33 -33.90 -13.50
N PRO A 100 -0.22 -33.55 -14.68
CA PRO A 100 -1.65 -33.58 -14.90
C PRO A 100 -2.14 -35.04 -15.01
N ASN A 101 -2.92 -35.42 -14.02
CA ASN A 101 -3.74 -36.62 -14.03
C ASN A 101 -5.15 -36.25 -13.52
N ASP A 102 -6.12 -37.17 -13.68
CA ASP A 102 -7.52 -36.90 -13.33
C ASP A 102 -7.75 -36.41 -11.89
N GLU A 103 -6.91 -36.80 -10.94
CA GLU A 103 -7.04 -36.37 -9.56
C GLU A 103 -6.44 -34.99 -9.33
N THR A 104 -5.26 -34.73 -9.89
CA THR A 104 -4.57 -33.45 -9.74
C THR A 104 -5.26 -32.35 -10.53
N GLU A 105 -5.88 -32.64 -11.67
CA GLU A 105 -6.69 -31.68 -12.43
C GLU A 105 -7.94 -31.26 -11.65
N LYS A 106 -8.68 -32.25 -11.07
CA LYS A 106 -9.84 -31.95 -10.22
C LYS A 106 -9.46 -31.15 -8.97
N LEU A 107 -8.30 -31.45 -8.38
CA LEU A 107 -7.79 -30.67 -7.26
C LEU A 107 -7.46 -29.24 -7.67
N ALA A 108 -6.80 -29.03 -8.81
CA ALA A 108 -6.48 -27.70 -9.34
C ALA A 108 -7.76 -26.90 -9.65
N GLU A 109 -8.79 -27.52 -10.22
CA GLU A 109 -10.09 -26.89 -10.44
C GLU A 109 -10.76 -26.48 -9.14
N ALA A 110 -10.75 -27.34 -8.12
CA ALA A 110 -11.32 -27.03 -6.81
C ALA A 110 -10.58 -25.86 -6.13
N ILE A 111 -9.25 -25.85 -6.17
CA ILE A 111 -8.43 -24.76 -5.63
C ILE A 111 -8.71 -23.44 -6.39
N ASN A 112 -8.84 -23.49 -7.72
CA ASN A 112 -9.15 -22.31 -8.51
C ASN A 112 -10.53 -21.73 -8.16
N ALA A 113 -11.54 -22.59 -7.94
CA ALA A 113 -12.87 -22.15 -7.54
C ALA A 113 -12.85 -21.50 -6.15
N GLU A 114 -12.22 -22.10 -5.17
CA GLU A 114 -12.05 -21.55 -3.82
C GLU A 114 -11.25 -20.25 -3.83
N PHE A 115 -10.19 -20.18 -4.62
CA PHE A 115 -9.38 -18.97 -4.76
C PHE A 115 -10.17 -17.82 -5.38
N ALA A 116 -10.95 -18.09 -6.43
CA ALA A 116 -11.79 -17.09 -7.07
C ALA A 116 -12.86 -16.55 -6.10
N ASP A 117 -13.46 -17.43 -5.28
CA ASP A 117 -14.43 -17.04 -4.27
C ASP A 117 -13.78 -16.25 -3.13
N ALA A 118 -12.62 -16.65 -2.65
CA ALA A 118 -11.85 -15.90 -1.65
C ALA A 118 -11.48 -14.49 -2.14
N CYS A 119 -11.03 -14.37 -3.39
CA CYS A 119 -10.72 -13.08 -4.02
C CYS A 119 -11.96 -12.18 -4.15
N ARG A 120 -13.07 -12.76 -4.57
CA ARG A 120 -14.35 -12.05 -4.73
C ARG A 120 -14.89 -11.56 -3.39
N LEU A 121 -14.97 -12.45 -2.40
CA LEU A 121 -15.49 -12.15 -1.07
C LEU A 121 -14.56 -11.24 -0.26
N GLY A 122 -13.24 -11.41 -0.43
CA GLY A 122 -12.21 -10.61 0.23
C GLY A 122 -11.98 -9.22 -0.36
N ASN A 123 -12.72 -8.82 -1.42
CA ASN A 123 -12.56 -7.55 -2.13
C ASN A 123 -11.17 -7.35 -2.79
N MET A 124 -10.51 -8.43 -3.21
CA MET A 124 -9.17 -8.40 -3.81
C MET A 124 -9.08 -7.44 -5.00
N ASN A 125 -10.05 -7.48 -5.90
CA ASN A 125 -10.07 -6.66 -7.11
C ASN A 125 -10.13 -5.16 -6.79
N LYS A 126 -10.94 -4.78 -5.80
CA LYS A 126 -11.02 -3.38 -5.37
C LYS A 126 -9.72 -2.94 -4.73
N ALA A 127 -9.19 -3.72 -3.79
CA ALA A 127 -7.93 -3.39 -3.13
C ALA A 127 -6.76 -3.27 -4.12
N ARG A 128 -6.71 -4.13 -5.14
CA ARG A 128 -5.70 -4.07 -6.21
C ARG A 128 -5.80 -2.78 -7.03
N SER A 129 -7.00 -2.39 -7.44
CA SER A 129 -7.20 -1.14 -8.18
C SER A 129 -6.89 0.09 -7.33
N ASP A 130 -7.32 0.10 -6.08
CA ASP A 130 -7.05 1.21 -5.16
C ASP A 130 -5.53 1.33 -4.91
N ALA A 131 -4.83 0.20 -4.70
CA ALA A 131 -3.38 0.17 -4.55
C ALA A 131 -2.65 0.65 -5.81
N TYR A 132 -3.09 0.20 -6.98
CA TYR A 132 -2.51 0.64 -8.25
C TYR A 132 -2.70 2.15 -8.46
N ALA A 133 -3.87 2.67 -8.13
CA ALA A 133 -4.13 4.11 -8.18
C ALA A 133 -3.20 4.91 -7.26
N GLU A 134 -2.98 4.44 -6.03
CA GLU A 134 -2.00 5.04 -5.11
C GLU A 134 -0.57 4.95 -5.66
N GLN A 135 -0.19 3.80 -6.22
CA GLN A 135 1.14 3.61 -6.79
C GLN A 135 1.41 4.55 -7.96
N ILE A 136 0.45 4.73 -8.88
CA ILE A 136 0.62 5.65 -10.02
C ILE A 136 0.69 7.10 -9.57
N LYS A 137 -0.07 7.50 -8.56
CA LYS A 137 -0.10 8.89 -8.05
C LYS A 137 1.08 9.21 -7.14
N ALA A 138 1.43 8.30 -6.25
CA ALA A 138 2.38 8.55 -5.16
C ALA A 138 3.70 7.77 -5.29
N GLY A 139 3.81 6.83 -6.25
CA GLY A 139 4.99 6.00 -6.49
C GLY A 139 5.06 4.75 -5.63
N LEU A 140 4.27 4.63 -4.57
CA LEU A 140 4.26 3.49 -3.66
C LEU A 140 2.86 3.27 -3.09
N SER A 141 2.49 1.99 -2.92
CA SER A 141 1.24 1.60 -2.27
C SER A 141 1.43 0.32 -1.45
N TRP A 142 0.53 0.09 -0.51
CA TRP A 142 0.55 -1.07 0.36
C TRP A 142 -0.79 -1.79 0.33
N VAL A 143 -0.71 -3.12 0.27
CA VAL A 143 -1.87 -4.00 0.34
C VAL A 143 -1.68 -4.93 1.52
N GLU A 144 -2.69 -5.02 2.35
CA GLU A 144 -2.76 -5.96 3.47
C GLU A 144 -3.70 -7.09 3.13
N VAL A 145 -3.25 -8.32 3.33
CA VAL A 145 -4.08 -9.51 3.33
C VAL A 145 -4.13 -10.06 4.74
N ARG A 146 -5.30 -10.12 5.34
CA ARG A 146 -5.47 -10.61 6.71
C ARG A 146 -6.63 -11.59 6.81
N ARG A 147 -6.54 -12.48 7.79
CA ARG A 147 -7.67 -13.30 8.18
C ARG A 147 -8.72 -12.43 8.87
N ASN A 148 -9.98 -12.58 8.48
CA ASN A 148 -11.07 -11.86 9.11
C ASN A 148 -11.36 -12.41 10.50
N SER A 149 -11.55 -11.51 11.46
CA SER A 149 -11.94 -11.89 12.83
C SER A 149 -13.45 -12.09 12.99
N ASP A 150 -14.25 -11.64 12.02
CA ASP A 150 -15.69 -11.82 12.02
C ASP A 150 -16.04 -13.23 11.52
N PRO A 151 -16.63 -14.10 12.37
CA PRO A 151 -16.97 -15.48 11.99
C PRO A 151 -18.10 -15.56 10.94
N PHE A 152 -18.86 -14.49 10.72
CA PHE A 152 -19.93 -14.42 9.73
C PHE A 152 -19.49 -13.74 8.42
N GLY A 153 -18.29 -13.18 8.40
CA GLY A 153 -17.70 -12.54 7.23
C GLY A 153 -16.85 -13.50 6.39
N PRO A 154 -16.28 -13.00 5.28
CA PRO A 154 -15.34 -13.78 4.48
C PRO A 154 -14.10 -14.13 5.30
N GLU A 155 -13.51 -15.30 5.07
CA GLU A 155 -12.34 -15.77 5.83
C GLU A 155 -11.14 -14.83 5.68
N PHE A 156 -10.93 -14.30 4.48
CA PHE A 156 -9.86 -13.36 4.17
C PHE A 156 -10.42 -12.00 3.79
N LYS A 157 -9.73 -10.96 4.21
CA LYS A 157 -10.00 -9.57 3.85
C LYS A 157 -8.76 -8.95 3.25
N VAL A 158 -8.92 -8.36 2.07
CA VAL A 158 -7.85 -7.60 1.40
C VAL A 158 -8.22 -6.13 1.43
N SER A 159 -7.29 -5.29 1.83
CA SER A 159 -7.48 -3.84 1.87
C SER A 159 -6.18 -3.11 1.55
N THR A 160 -6.31 -1.92 1.00
CA THR A 160 -5.17 -0.99 0.88
C THR A 160 -4.88 -0.37 2.24
N VAL A 161 -3.62 -0.16 2.52
CA VAL A 161 -3.15 0.56 3.71
C VAL A 161 -2.60 1.90 3.24
N SER A 162 -3.00 2.96 3.93
CA SER A 162 -2.51 4.30 3.60
C SER A 162 -0.99 4.37 3.73
N ARG A 163 -0.32 4.95 2.73
CA ARG A 163 1.13 5.19 2.77
C ARG A 163 1.57 6.00 4.00
N ASN A 164 0.67 6.78 4.59
CA ASN A 164 0.96 7.59 5.76
C ASN A 164 0.92 6.78 7.07
N GLU A 165 0.38 5.56 7.03
CA GLU A 165 0.27 4.67 8.19
C GLU A 165 1.37 3.59 8.20
N VAL A 166 2.11 3.44 7.09
CA VAL A 166 3.18 2.46 6.98
C VAL A 166 4.53 3.13 7.09
N PHE A 167 5.34 2.63 8.01
CA PHE A 167 6.71 3.07 8.23
C PHE A 167 7.64 1.88 8.09
N TRP A 168 8.72 2.05 7.36
CA TRP A 168 9.74 1.02 7.17
C TRP A 168 11.13 1.63 7.31
N ASP A 169 12.14 0.79 7.44
CA ASP A 169 13.52 1.24 7.45
C ASP A 169 13.90 1.73 6.04
N TRP A 170 14.01 3.04 5.86
CA TRP A 170 14.38 3.65 4.57
C TRP A 170 15.81 3.33 4.11
N LEU A 171 16.65 2.72 4.97
CA LEU A 171 17.98 2.22 4.63
C LEU A 171 17.92 0.81 4.03
N SER A 172 16.78 0.14 4.08
CA SER A 172 16.56 -1.15 3.42
C SER A 172 16.92 -1.07 1.94
N ARG A 173 17.62 -2.07 1.45
CA ARG A 173 18.04 -2.21 0.04
C ARG A 173 17.35 -3.35 -0.67
N GLU A 174 16.79 -4.27 0.10
CA GLU A 174 16.06 -5.40 -0.43
C GLU A 174 14.62 -5.02 -0.76
N ALA A 175 14.13 -5.47 -1.93
CA ALA A 175 12.79 -5.14 -2.40
C ALA A 175 11.68 -5.74 -1.51
N ASP A 176 11.97 -6.81 -0.80
CA ASP A 176 11.07 -7.49 0.14
C ASP A 176 11.17 -6.97 1.57
N LEU A 177 12.00 -5.93 1.80
CA LEU A 177 12.25 -5.34 3.12
C LEU A 177 12.78 -6.33 4.17
N SER A 178 13.39 -7.45 3.73
CA SER A 178 13.89 -8.49 4.62
C SER A 178 15.07 -8.04 5.47
N ASP A 179 15.76 -6.98 5.07
CA ASP A 179 16.89 -6.35 5.77
C ASP A 179 16.46 -5.20 6.71
N CYS A 180 15.15 -4.92 6.86
CA CYS A 180 14.63 -3.96 7.82
C CYS A 180 14.95 -4.37 9.26
N ARG A 181 15.25 -3.39 10.11
CA ARG A 181 15.60 -3.57 11.53
C ARG A 181 14.40 -3.43 12.46
#